data_6e67755a9ea34feed31926be156da93f
#
_entry.id   6e67755a9ea34feed31926be156da93f
#
_cell.length_a   1.000
_cell.length_b   1.000
_cell.length_c   1.000
_cell.angle_alpha   90.00
_cell.angle_beta   90.00
_cell.angle_gamma   90.00
#
_symmetry.space_group_name_H-M   'P 1'
#
loop_
_entity.id
_entity.type
_entity.pdbx_description
1 polymer ?
#
loop_
_entity_poly.entity_id
_entity_poly.type
_entity_poly.pdbx_seq_one_letter_code
_entity_poly.pdbx_strand_id
1 'polypeptide(L)'
;MSKKTIELDEIETITLAYYNQNASAFWSGTKDHDVAQNYEAFLSPFPQDKKLDILDLGCGPGRDVHYFKSLGHRPVGLDGSAVFCTMARSYTGCEI
;
A
#
# COMPACT_ATOMS: atom_id res chain seq x y z
N MET A 1 -4.15 0.26 -31.76
CA MET A 1 -4.81 0.18 -30.44
C MET A 1 -6.31 0.28 -30.59
N SER A 2 -7.06 -0.51 -29.87
CA SER A 2 -8.49 -0.40 -29.82
C SER A 2 -8.93 0.84 -29.04
N LYS A 3 -10.10 1.39 -29.35
CA LYS A 3 -10.71 2.49 -28.63
C LYS A 3 -10.87 2.17 -27.12
N LYS A 4 -11.23 0.91 -26.82
CA LYS A 4 -11.39 0.43 -25.43
C LYS A 4 -10.10 0.52 -24.63
N THR A 5 -8.94 0.20 -25.21
CA THR A 5 -7.64 0.31 -24.56
C THR A 5 -7.31 1.75 -24.22
N ILE A 6 -7.58 2.69 -25.13
CA ILE A 6 -7.38 4.13 -24.91
C ILE A 6 -8.24 4.62 -23.73
N GLU A 7 -9.50 4.21 -23.66
CA GLU A 7 -10.42 4.58 -22.57
C GLU A 7 -9.93 4.08 -21.22
N LEU A 8 -9.40 2.85 -21.14
CA LEU A 8 -8.84 2.28 -19.90
C LEU A 8 -7.59 3.05 -19.43
N ASP A 9 -6.70 3.40 -20.35
CA ASP A 9 -5.50 4.18 -20.04
C ASP A 9 -5.88 5.57 -19.51
N GLU A 10 -6.91 6.21 -20.08
CA GLU A 10 -7.41 7.50 -19.59
C GLU A 10 -7.99 7.38 -18.18
N ILE A 11 -8.78 6.35 -17.90
CA ILE A 11 -9.35 6.10 -16.57
C ILE A 11 -8.24 5.88 -15.55
N GLU A 12 -7.23 5.09 -15.87
CA GLU A 12 -6.08 4.87 -14.99
C GLU A 12 -5.35 6.18 -14.69
N THR A 13 -5.09 6.99 -15.70
CA THR A 13 -4.42 8.28 -15.55
C THR A 13 -5.21 9.23 -14.62
N ILE A 14 -6.52 9.31 -14.80
CA ILE A 14 -7.39 10.14 -13.96
C ILE A 14 -7.38 9.65 -12.51
N THR A 15 -7.46 8.34 -12.31
CA THR A 15 -7.46 7.73 -10.96
C THR A 15 -6.16 8.01 -10.24
N LEU A 16 -5.01 7.81 -10.88
CA LEU A 16 -3.70 8.08 -10.29
C LEU A 16 -3.51 9.57 -10.00
N ALA A 17 -3.97 10.45 -10.88
CA ALA A 17 -3.91 11.89 -10.65
C ALA A 17 -4.74 12.30 -9.42
N TYR A 18 -5.92 11.73 -9.25
CA TYR A 18 -6.74 11.97 -8.07
C TYR A 18 -6.02 11.58 -6.77
N TYR A 19 -5.46 10.38 -6.71
CA TYR A 19 -4.72 9.92 -5.52
C TYR A 19 -3.46 10.74 -5.28
N ASN A 20 -2.74 11.14 -6.32
CA ASN A 20 -1.57 12.00 -6.18
C ASN A 20 -1.93 13.36 -5.58
N GLN A 21 -3.04 13.96 -6.02
CA GLN A 21 -3.50 15.26 -5.53
C GLN A 21 -4.07 15.19 -4.11
N ASN A 22 -4.62 14.05 -3.72
CA ASN A 22 -5.33 13.87 -2.44
C ASN A 22 -4.58 12.98 -1.46
N ALA A 23 -3.30 12.70 -1.70
CA ALA A 23 -2.52 11.73 -0.92
C ALA A 23 -2.47 12.07 0.57
N SER A 24 -2.24 13.34 0.93
CA SER A 24 -2.16 13.76 2.33
C SER A 24 -3.50 13.61 3.04
N ALA A 25 -4.61 13.97 2.38
CA ALA A 25 -5.95 13.82 2.93
C ALA A 25 -6.30 12.33 3.11
N PHE A 26 -5.97 11.50 2.12
CA PHE A 26 -6.16 10.05 2.21
C PHE A 26 -5.38 9.46 3.40
N TRP A 27 -4.11 9.82 3.55
CA TRP A 27 -3.26 9.36 4.64
C TRP A 27 -3.84 9.78 6.00
N SER A 28 -4.23 11.04 6.16
CA SER A 28 -4.83 11.55 7.40
C SER A 28 -6.12 10.81 7.76
N GLY A 29 -6.89 10.35 6.76
CA GLY A 29 -8.14 9.62 6.98
C GLY A 29 -7.95 8.13 7.25
N THR A 30 -6.80 7.54 6.94
CA THR A 30 -6.63 6.07 6.98
C THR A 30 -5.54 5.57 7.92
N LYS A 31 -4.51 6.36 8.21
CA LYS A 31 -3.34 5.89 8.97
C LYS A 31 -3.67 5.36 10.37
N ASP A 32 -4.68 5.91 11.00
CA ASP A 32 -5.09 5.59 12.38
C ASP A 32 -6.28 4.62 12.43
N HIS A 33 -6.72 4.09 11.29
CA HIS A 33 -7.79 3.10 11.27
C HIS A 33 -7.34 1.83 11.97
N ASP A 34 -8.19 1.33 12.86
CA ASP A 34 -7.95 0.05 13.52
C ASP A 34 -8.35 -1.10 12.58
N VAL A 35 -7.33 -1.80 12.09
CA VAL A 35 -7.50 -2.97 11.21
C VAL A 35 -6.82 -4.21 11.81
N ALA A 36 -6.62 -4.22 13.12
CA ALA A 36 -5.93 -5.31 13.82
C ALA A 36 -6.53 -6.68 13.52
N GLN A 37 -7.85 -6.79 13.44
CA GLN A 37 -8.54 -8.04 13.10
C GLN A 37 -8.16 -8.54 11.71
N ASN A 38 -7.99 -7.64 10.74
CA ASN A 38 -7.57 -8.01 9.38
C ASN A 38 -6.14 -8.53 9.37
N TYR A 39 -5.24 -7.91 10.13
CA TYR A 39 -3.86 -8.39 10.27
C TYR A 39 -3.77 -9.75 10.94
N GLU A 40 -4.53 -9.96 11.99
CA GLU A 40 -4.60 -11.24 12.70
C GLU A 40 -5.11 -12.35 11.77
N ALA A 41 -6.18 -12.10 11.01
CA ALA A 41 -6.71 -13.05 10.04
C ALA A 41 -5.69 -13.39 8.96
N PHE A 42 -4.96 -12.39 8.45
CA PHE A 42 -3.93 -12.60 7.43
C PHE A 42 -2.77 -13.44 7.95
N LEU A 43 -2.31 -13.19 9.18
CA LEU A 43 -1.13 -13.83 9.75
C LEU A 43 -1.43 -15.17 10.41
N SER A 44 -2.69 -15.46 10.76
CA SER A 44 -3.06 -16.64 11.54
C SER A 44 -2.64 -17.98 10.93
N PRO A 45 -2.60 -18.17 9.57
CA PRO A 45 -2.16 -19.45 8.99
C PRO A 45 -0.66 -19.72 9.14
N PHE A 46 0.13 -18.73 9.56
CA PHE A 46 1.59 -18.82 9.60
C PHE A 46 2.10 -18.97 11.03
N PRO A 47 3.23 -19.69 11.26
CA PRO A 47 3.85 -19.74 12.57
C PRO A 47 4.27 -18.35 13.06
N GLN A 48 4.05 -18.06 14.35
CA GLN A 48 4.31 -16.72 14.93
C GLN A 48 5.80 -16.34 14.92
N ASP A 49 6.69 -17.32 14.93
CA ASP A 49 8.15 -17.11 14.94
C ASP A 49 8.75 -16.99 13.56
N LYS A 50 7.95 -17.19 12.49
CA LYS A 50 8.43 -17.14 11.13
C LYS A 50 8.40 -15.72 10.59
N LYS A 51 9.54 -15.26 10.04
CA LYS A 51 9.60 -14.02 9.26
C LYS A 51 9.09 -14.27 7.84
N LEU A 52 8.10 -13.49 7.44
CA LEU A 52 7.45 -13.63 6.14
C LEU A 52 7.96 -12.58 5.16
N ASP A 53 8.07 -12.98 3.89
CA ASP A 53 8.18 -12.05 2.77
C ASP A 53 6.76 -11.71 2.32
N ILE A 54 6.39 -10.43 2.40
CA ILE A 54 5.03 -9.97 2.14
C ILE A 54 5.05 -8.93 1.03
N LEU A 55 4.22 -9.13 0.01
CA LEU A 55 4.00 -8.16 -1.04
C LEU A 55 2.64 -7.49 -0.82
N ASP A 56 2.65 -6.17 -0.63
CA ASP A 56 1.44 -5.38 -0.47
C ASP A 56 1.12 -4.66 -1.79
N LEU A 57 0.18 -5.19 -2.54
CA LEU A 57 -0.29 -4.61 -3.80
C LEU A 57 -1.27 -3.47 -3.51
N GLY A 58 -0.97 -2.27 -4.03
CA GLY A 58 -1.75 -1.09 -3.73
C GLY A 58 -1.49 -0.58 -2.33
N CYS A 59 -0.22 -0.53 -1.93
CA CYS A 59 0.17 -0.25 -0.54
C CYS A 59 -0.19 1.17 -0.07
N GLY A 60 -0.48 2.11 -0.99
CA GLY A 60 -0.75 3.49 -0.64
C GLY A 60 0.40 4.13 0.13
N PRO A 61 0.11 4.97 1.15
CA PRO A 61 1.13 5.60 1.99
C PRO A 61 1.91 4.65 2.90
N GLY A 62 1.59 3.35 2.93
CA GLY A 62 2.41 2.34 3.59
C GLY A 62 2.00 1.93 5.00
N ARG A 63 0.73 2.14 5.40
CA ARG A 63 0.24 1.74 6.73
C ARG A 63 0.49 0.27 7.03
N ASP A 64 0.08 -0.61 6.12
CA ASP A 64 0.19 -2.07 6.31
C ASP A 64 1.64 -2.53 6.22
N VAL A 65 2.41 -1.97 5.28
CA VAL A 65 3.85 -2.23 5.15
C VAL A 65 4.56 -1.88 6.46
N HIS A 66 4.26 -0.72 7.04
CA HIS A 66 4.83 -0.30 8.32
C HIS A 66 4.48 -1.28 9.44
N TYR A 67 3.23 -1.72 9.50
CA TYR A 67 2.78 -2.67 10.50
C TYR A 67 3.53 -4.00 10.40
N PHE A 68 3.60 -4.59 9.21
CA PHE A 68 4.29 -5.86 9.01
C PHE A 68 5.79 -5.76 9.33
N LYS A 69 6.41 -4.64 8.98
CA LYS A 69 7.81 -4.39 9.35
C LYS A 69 7.97 -4.34 10.87
N SER A 70 7.05 -3.70 11.58
CA SER A 70 7.10 -3.60 13.05
C SER A 70 7.03 -4.96 13.74
N LEU A 71 6.43 -5.96 13.09
CA LEU A 71 6.38 -7.33 13.57
C LEU A 71 7.62 -8.17 13.18
N GLY A 72 8.57 -7.59 12.47
CA GLY A 72 9.79 -8.27 12.05
C GLY A 72 9.70 -8.97 10.70
N HIS A 73 8.61 -8.80 9.94
CA HIS A 73 8.50 -9.34 8.59
C HIS A 73 9.27 -8.48 7.57
N ARG A 74 9.39 -8.98 6.35
CA ARG A 74 10.05 -8.31 5.23
C ARG A 74 9.02 -7.89 4.19
N PRO A 75 8.29 -6.79 4.41
CA PRO A 75 7.31 -6.33 3.44
C PRO A 75 7.94 -5.54 2.31
N VAL A 76 7.34 -5.68 1.14
CA VAL A 76 7.59 -4.85 -0.05
C VAL A 76 6.25 -4.27 -0.48
N GLY A 77 6.20 -2.97 -0.74
CA GLY A 77 5.00 -2.32 -1.25
C GLY A 77 5.06 -2.11 -2.75
N LEU A 78 3.90 -2.04 -3.37
CA LEU A 78 3.75 -1.67 -4.77
C LEU A 78 2.53 -0.78 -4.92
N ASP A 79 2.70 0.38 -5.54
CA ASP A 79 1.60 1.30 -5.80
C ASP A 79 1.82 2.06 -7.09
N GLY A 80 0.74 2.36 -7.82
CA GLY A 80 0.79 3.12 -9.06
C GLY A 80 0.97 4.63 -8.84
N SER A 81 0.71 5.15 -7.66
CA SER A 81 0.84 6.57 -7.33
C SER A 81 2.28 6.89 -6.90
N ALA A 82 2.97 7.72 -7.66
CA ALA A 82 4.33 8.16 -7.32
C ALA A 82 4.36 8.90 -5.98
N VAL A 83 3.33 9.67 -5.68
CA VAL A 83 3.23 10.41 -4.40
C VAL A 83 3.08 9.42 -3.24
N PHE A 84 2.23 8.42 -3.35
CA PHE A 84 2.09 7.38 -2.34
C PHE A 84 3.39 6.59 -2.15
N CYS A 85 4.09 6.24 -3.23
CA CYS A 85 5.38 5.55 -3.14
C CYS A 85 6.40 6.37 -2.35
N THR A 86 6.48 7.67 -2.59
CA THR A 86 7.38 8.56 -1.85
C THR A 86 7.02 8.61 -0.37
N MET A 87 5.73 8.76 -0.06
CA MET A 87 5.23 8.75 1.32
C MET A 87 5.53 7.42 2.01
N ALA A 88 5.27 6.31 1.34
CA ALA A 88 5.48 4.98 1.89
C ALA A 88 6.97 4.71 2.18
N ARG A 89 7.87 5.10 1.28
CA ARG A 89 9.30 4.96 1.50
C ARG A 89 9.78 5.77 2.70
N SER A 90 9.33 7.01 2.83
CA SER A 90 9.67 7.87 3.98
C SER A 90 9.13 7.32 5.28
N TYR A 91 7.90 6.84 5.28
CA TYR A 91 7.22 6.36 6.47
C TYR A 91 7.75 5.01 6.95
N THR A 92 7.97 4.08 6.02
CA THR A 92 8.29 2.69 6.37
C THR A 92 9.79 2.40 6.35
N GLY A 93 10.56 3.10 5.53
CA GLY A 93 11.94 2.73 5.22
C GLY A 93 12.08 1.42 4.45
N CYS A 94 10.98 0.90 3.90
CA CYS A 94 10.95 -0.34 3.15
C CYS A 94 11.05 -0.10 1.65
N GLU A 95 11.25 -1.17 0.90
CA GLU A 95 11.19 -1.17 -0.56
C GLU A 95 9.76 -1.00 -1.04
N ILE A 96 9.57 -0.01 -1.89
CA ILE A 96 8.27 0.29 -2.49
C ILE A 96 8.43 0.37 -4.01
#